data_0a1bb19065868d43e4d2a38c76f01504
#
_entry.id   0a1bb19065868d43e4d2a38c76f01504
#
_cell.length_a   1.000
_cell.length_b   1.000
_cell.length_c   1.000
_cell.angle_alpha   90.00
_cell.angle_beta   90.00
_cell.angle_gamma   90.00
#
_symmetry.space_group_name_H-M   'P 1'
#
loop_
_entity.id
_entity.type
_entity.pdbx_description
1 polymer ?
#
loop_
_entity_poly.entity_id
_entity_poly.type
_entity_poly.pdbx_seq_one_letter_code
_entity_poly.pdbx_strand_id
1 'polypeptide(L)'
;VLTNHIKEQHSIVTKSYSITDVIKKMHSGFNGGDPSMEIIPDDPELIHQYMFMYSISSDGDEFDLILDDIEEPTYTQILLRLQSVNTFAISEIVDDTKQFIDANFYDELPMELTGGATLMGVVNHMVIRGQFVSLIVSVVIIFLLMTAMFRSFAGGLFATLPMAISVLMMFGLMGYLGITLN
;
A
#
# COMPACT_ATOMS: atom_id res chain seq x y z
N VAL A 1 7.11 -4.83 17.16
CA VAL A 1 8.00 -5.54 16.22
C VAL A 1 7.67 -5.11 14.79
N LEU A 2 6.50 -5.43 14.24
CA LEU A 2 6.11 -5.11 12.85
C LEU A 2 6.24 -3.61 12.53
N THR A 3 5.68 -2.74 13.36
CA THR A 3 5.68 -1.29 13.18
C THR A 3 7.09 -0.69 13.16
N ASN A 4 7.99 -1.22 13.98
CA ASN A 4 9.39 -0.77 14.02
C ASN A 4 10.13 -1.22 12.76
N HIS A 5 9.94 -2.47 12.33
CA HIS A 5 10.51 -2.98 11.09
C HIS A 5 10.15 -2.08 9.90
N ILE A 6 8.86 -1.79 9.73
CA ILE A 6 8.38 -0.98 8.60
C ILE A 6 8.94 0.46 8.66
N LYS A 7 9.01 1.08 9.83
CA LYS A 7 9.56 2.43 9.99
C LYS A 7 11.07 2.52 9.74
N GLU A 8 11.82 1.50 10.12
CA GLU A 8 13.27 1.45 9.92
C GLU A 8 13.65 1.20 8.46
N GLN A 9 12.90 0.34 7.77
CA GLN A 9 13.16 -0.02 6.37
C GLN A 9 12.65 1.03 5.38
N HIS A 10 11.53 1.70 5.70
CA HIS A 10 10.85 2.58 4.76
C HIS A 10 10.69 4.00 5.29
N SER A 11 11.57 4.90 4.85
CA SER A 11 11.57 6.31 5.27
C SER A 11 10.33 7.11 4.88
N ILE A 12 9.51 6.61 3.97
CA ILE A 12 8.25 7.25 3.56
C ILE A 12 7.10 7.01 4.56
N VAL A 13 7.27 6.09 5.52
CA VAL A 13 6.32 5.86 6.61
C VAL A 13 6.58 6.88 7.70
N THR A 14 5.72 7.89 7.79
CA THR A 14 5.90 9.00 8.73
C THR A 14 5.38 8.70 10.12
N LYS A 15 4.24 8.02 10.20
CA LYS A 15 3.59 7.69 11.47
C LYS A 15 2.95 6.31 11.37
N SER A 16 2.97 5.60 12.48
CA SER A 16 2.11 4.45 12.72
C SER A 16 1.21 4.76 13.89
N TYR A 17 0.03 4.17 13.89
CA TYR A 17 -0.95 4.32 14.94
C TYR A 17 -1.59 2.95 15.21
N SER A 18 -1.54 2.52 16.44
CA SER A 18 -2.06 1.21 16.88
C SER A 18 -2.63 1.32 18.29
N ILE A 19 -3.46 0.37 18.68
CA ILE A 19 -4.01 0.32 20.04
C ILE A 19 -2.89 0.25 21.10
N THR A 20 -1.78 -0.42 20.80
CA THR A 20 -0.63 -0.51 21.69
C THR A 20 0.03 0.85 21.93
N ASP A 21 0.04 1.74 20.93
CA ASP A 21 0.59 3.09 21.08
C ASP A 21 -0.32 3.95 21.98
N VAL A 22 -1.64 3.76 21.88
CA VAL A 22 -2.63 4.41 22.74
C VAL A 22 -2.44 3.98 24.19
N ILE A 23 -2.38 2.67 24.44
CA ILE A 23 -2.22 2.10 25.80
C ILE A 23 -0.94 2.62 26.44
N LYS A 24 0.19 2.63 25.74
CA LYS A 24 1.47 3.13 26.23
C LYS A 24 1.40 4.61 26.62
N LYS A 25 0.82 5.44 25.76
CA LYS A 25 0.65 6.87 26.04
C LYS A 25 -0.24 7.13 27.24
N MET A 26 -1.35 6.38 27.34
CA MET A 26 -2.23 6.48 28.50
C MET A 26 -1.52 6.05 29.78
N HIS A 27 -0.78 4.95 29.74
CA HIS A 27 -0.02 4.47 30.90
C HIS A 27 1.01 5.50 31.37
N SER A 28 1.78 6.09 30.46
CA SER A 28 2.68 7.20 30.79
C SER A 28 1.91 8.42 31.34
N GLY A 29 0.80 8.81 30.71
CA GLY A 29 -0.01 9.96 31.13
C GLY A 29 -0.55 9.82 32.53
N PHE A 30 -1.09 8.67 32.92
CA PHE A 30 -1.58 8.41 34.27
C PHE A 30 -0.46 8.28 35.32
N ASN A 31 0.77 8.01 34.89
CA ASN A 31 1.96 8.00 35.75
C ASN A 31 2.74 9.33 35.68
N GLY A 32 2.03 10.45 35.56
CA GLY A 32 2.63 11.78 35.63
C GLY A 32 3.37 12.24 34.38
N GLY A 33 3.20 11.54 33.24
CA GLY A 33 3.90 11.83 31.99
C GLY A 33 5.34 11.33 31.94
N ASP A 34 5.69 10.38 32.78
CA ASP A 34 7.04 9.78 32.82
C ASP A 34 7.28 8.96 31.54
N PRO A 35 8.30 9.31 30.72
CA PRO A 35 8.61 8.56 29.52
C PRO A 35 9.04 7.10 29.78
N SER A 36 9.56 6.79 30.97
CA SER A 36 9.91 5.42 31.35
C SER A 36 8.69 4.50 31.50
N MET A 37 7.53 5.10 31.70
CA MET A 37 6.23 4.43 31.79
C MET A 37 5.50 4.34 30.45
N GLU A 38 6.12 4.70 29.34
CA GLU A 38 5.57 4.49 27.98
C GLU A 38 5.76 3.02 27.55
N ILE A 39 5.23 2.12 28.38
CA ILE A 39 5.25 0.66 28.20
C ILE A 39 3.84 0.11 28.27
N ILE A 40 3.62 -1.09 27.77
CA ILE A 40 2.36 -1.83 27.95
C ILE A 40 2.37 -2.36 29.39
N PRO A 41 1.34 -2.04 30.22
CA PRO A 41 1.26 -2.60 31.57
C PRO A 41 1.05 -4.11 31.55
N ASP A 42 1.59 -4.79 32.56
CA ASP A 42 1.45 -6.24 32.70
C ASP A 42 0.06 -6.67 33.21
N ASP A 43 -0.71 -5.73 33.71
CA ASP A 43 -2.06 -5.98 34.27
C ASP A 43 -3.13 -5.88 33.16
N PRO A 44 -3.81 -6.98 32.80
CA PRO A 44 -4.86 -6.97 31.79
C PRO A 44 -6.08 -6.10 32.17
N GLU A 45 -6.41 -6.01 33.46
CA GLU A 45 -7.55 -5.18 33.90
C GLU A 45 -7.25 -3.69 33.69
N LEU A 46 -6.01 -3.28 33.91
CA LEU A 46 -5.58 -1.90 33.65
C LEU A 46 -5.60 -1.56 32.16
N ILE A 47 -5.20 -2.51 31.30
CA ILE A 47 -5.32 -2.35 29.83
C ILE A 47 -6.78 -2.15 29.44
N HIS A 48 -7.69 -2.96 29.98
CA HIS A 48 -9.13 -2.84 29.70
C HIS A 48 -9.71 -1.49 30.13
N GLN A 49 -9.29 -1.00 31.31
CA GLN A 49 -9.69 0.33 31.80
C GLN A 49 -9.17 1.44 30.89
N TYR A 50 -7.95 1.37 30.38
CA TYR A 50 -7.43 2.35 29.44
C TYR A 50 -8.20 2.33 28.12
N MET A 51 -8.50 1.16 27.58
CA MET A 51 -9.27 1.03 26.36
C MET A 51 -10.69 1.62 26.55
N PHE A 52 -11.35 1.32 27.66
CA PHE A 52 -12.65 1.87 28.00
C PHE A 52 -12.62 3.40 28.16
N MET A 53 -11.62 3.93 28.86
CA MET A 53 -11.46 5.39 29.01
C MET A 53 -11.18 6.08 27.68
N TYR A 54 -10.38 5.44 26.82
CA TYR A 54 -10.10 5.97 25.48
C TYR A 54 -11.36 6.00 24.62
N SER A 55 -12.18 4.97 24.63
CA SER A 55 -13.44 4.93 23.87
C SER A 55 -14.44 5.99 24.27
N ILE A 56 -14.48 6.36 25.55
CA ILE A 56 -15.36 7.44 26.03
C ILE A 56 -14.80 8.83 25.71
N SER A 57 -13.47 8.98 25.68
CA SER A 57 -12.79 10.27 25.49
C SER A 57 -12.54 10.61 24.03
N SER A 58 -12.44 9.62 23.15
CA SER A 58 -12.34 9.83 21.70
C SER A 58 -13.74 10.09 21.11
N ASP A 59 -13.81 10.97 20.12
CA ASP A 59 -15.00 11.09 19.26
C ASP A 59 -15.14 9.76 18.50
N GLY A 60 -15.98 8.86 18.92
CA GLY A 60 -16.21 7.46 18.51
C GLY A 60 -15.56 6.98 17.22
N ASP A 61 -15.48 7.85 16.21
CA ASP A 61 -14.91 7.56 14.90
C ASP A 61 -13.40 7.18 14.91
N GLU A 62 -12.60 7.72 15.86
CA GLU A 62 -11.16 7.39 15.93
C GLU A 62 -10.90 6.04 16.59
N PHE A 63 -11.74 5.65 17.53
CA PHE A 63 -11.64 4.35 18.17
C PHE A 63 -12.06 3.22 17.23
N ASP A 64 -13.16 3.38 16.52
CA ASP A 64 -13.71 2.43 15.55
C ASP A 64 -12.73 2.14 14.37
N LEU A 65 -11.79 3.08 14.12
CA LEU A 65 -10.71 2.87 13.15
C LEU A 65 -9.62 1.91 13.63
N ILE A 66 -9.53 1.63 14.92
CA ILE A 66 -8.42 0.82 15.47
C ILE A 66 -8.90 -0.52 15.99
N LEU A 67 -10.09 -0.55 16.58
CA LEU A 67 -10.66 -1.70 17.25
C LEU A 67 -12.17 -1.74 16.98
N ASP A 68 -12.72 -2.92 16.73
CA ASP A 68 -14.15 -3.11 16.46
C ASP A 68 -15.00 -3.19 17.73
N ASP A 69 -14.47 -3.77 18.80
CA ASP A 69 -15.13 -3.89 20.09
C ASP A 69 -14.11 -3.85 21.23
N ILE A 70 -14.54 -3.40 22.42
CA ILE A 70 -13.69 -3.32 23.61
C ILE A 70 -13.75 -4.61 24.42
N GLU A 71 -14.95 -5.21 24.51
CA GLU A 71 -15.20 -6.37 25.37
C GLU A 71 -14.77 -7.67 24.68
N GLU A 72 -15.07 -7.80 23.38
CA GLU A 72 -14.74 -8.97 22.57
C GLU A 72 -14.13 -8.55 21.21
N PRO A 73 -12.90 -8.03 21.21
CA PRO A 73 -12.29 -7.54 19.97
C PRO A 73 -12.05 -8.69 19.00
N THR A 74 -12.66 -8.63 17.81
CA THR A 74 -12.47 -9.62 16.75
C THR A 74 -11.32 -9.26 15.82
N TYR A 75 -11.03 -7.98 15.62
CA TYR A 75 -9.88 -7.51 14.89
C TYR A 75 -9.35 -6.18 15.42
N THR A 76 -8.09 -5.93 15.17
CA THR A 76 -7.45 -4.63 15.41
C THR A 76 -6.69 -4.19 14.19
N GLN A 77 -6.58 -2.88 13.98
CA GLN A 77 -5.88 -2.31 12.85
C GLN A 77 -4.62 -1.56 13.28
N ILE A 78 -3.58 -1.69 12.48
CA ILE A 78 -2.38 -0.85 12.55
C ILE A 78 -2.43 0.11 11.37
N LEU A 79 -2.62 1.39 11.66
CA LEU A 79 -2.66 2.43 10.64
C LEU A 79 -1.26 2.95 10.34
N LEU A 80 -0.85 2.89 9.08
CA LEU A 80 0.42 3.43 8.60
C LEU A 80 0.15 4.67 7.75
N ARG A 81 0.76 5.79 8.11
CA ARG A 81 0.68 7.03 7.34
C ARG A 81 1.90 7.17 6.44
N LEU A 82 1.66 7.22 5.14
CA LEU A 82 2.68 7.41 4.13
C LEU A 82 2.79 8.88 3.71
N GLN A 83 4.00 9.39 3.51
CA GLN A 83 4.25 10.76 3.06
C GLN A 83 4.11 10.93 1.55
N SER A 84 4.27 9.86 0.79
CA SER A 84 4.26 9.88 -0.67
C SER A 84 3.32 8.83 -1.23
N VAL A 85 2.71 9.13 -2.36
CA VAL A 85 1.86 8.21 -3.15
C VAL A 85 2.61 7.62 -4.36
N ASN A 86 3.93 7.53 -4.32
CA ASN A 86 4.69 6.85 -5.36
C ASN A 86 4.36 5.35 -5.35
N THR A 87 3.74 4.89 -6.42
CA THR A 87 3.24 3.51 -6.56
C THR A 87 4.32 2.45 -6.38
N PHE A 88 5.55 2.72 -6.86
CA PHE A 88 6.66 1.77 -6.68
C PHE A 88 7.04 1.62 -5.22
N ALA A 89 7.17 2.73 -4.50
CA ALA A 89 7.49 2.72 -3.09
C ALA A 89 6.37 2.07 -2.24
N ILE A 90 5.10 2.26 -2.63
CA ILE A 90 3.96 1.59 -1.98
C ILE A 90 4.01 0.08 -2.23
N SER A 91 4.28 -0.36 -3.46
CA SER A 91 4.39 -1.79 -3.77
C SER A 91 5.53 -2.44 -2.99
N GLU A 92 6.67 -1.77 -2.89
CA GLU A 92 7.83 -2.24 -2.13
C GLU A 92 7.48 -2.43 -0.64
N ILE A 93 6.80 -1.45 -0.02
CA ILE A 93 6.35 -1.56 1.37
C ILE A 93 5.36 -2.71 1.54
N VAL A 94 4.40 -2.84 0.62
CA VAL A 94 3.39 -3.91 0.68
C VAL A 94 4.05 -5.29 0.58
N ASP A 95 4.99 -5.46 -0.33
CA ASP A 95 5.67 -6.73 -0.55
C ASP A 95 6.61 -7.07 0.63
N ASP A 96 7.38 -6.09 1.12
CA ASP A 96 8.25 -6.26 2.30
C ASP A 96 7.42 -6.59 3.54
N THR A 97 6.33 -5.85 3.78
CA THR A 97 5.44 -6.08 4.91
C THR A 97 4.82 -7.47 4.87
N LYS A 98 4.38 -7.94 3.69
CA LYS A 98 3.86 -9.31 3.51
C LYS A 98 4.93 -10.36 3.82
N GLN A 99 6.13 -10.21 3.27
CA GLN A 99 7.22 -11.13 3.54
C GLN A 99 7.56 -11.18 5.03
N PHE A 100 7.58 -10.04 5.70
CA PHE A 100 7.84 -9.97 7.14
C PHE A 100 6.74 -10.65 7.96
N ILE A 101 5.46 -10.45 7.60
CA ILE A 101 4.31 -11.09 8.24
C ILE A 101 4.39 -12.61 8.04
N ASP A 102 4.61 -13.07 6.82
CA ASP A 102 4.70 -14.49 6.49
C ASP A 102 5.87 -15.18 7.22
N ALA A 103 6.99 -14.48 7.38
CA ALA A 103 8.15 -15.02 8.06
C ALA A 103 8.03 -15.08 9.59
N ASN A 104 7.28 -14.16 10.21
CA ASN A 104 7.27 -14.00 11.66
C ASN A 104 5.94 -14.32 12.34
N PHE A 105 4.80 -14.28 11.59
CA PHE A 105 3.45 -14.36 12.18
C PHE A 105 2.53 -15.36 11.47
N TYR A 106 2.99 -16.05 10.43
CA TYR A 106 2.16 -16.88 9.54
C TYR A 106 1.25 -17.89 10.27
N ASP A 107 1.73 -18.50 11.36
CA ASP A 107 0.98 -19.50 12.13
C ASP A 107 0.25 -18.93 13.36
N GLU A 108 0.51 -17.68 13.74
CA GLU A 108 0.01 -17.13 15.01
C GLU A 108 -1.19 -16.21 14.84
N LEU A 109 -1.17 -15.35 13.80
CA LEU A 109 -2.19 -14.33 13.61
C LEU A 109 -2.48 -14.13 12.11
N PRO A 110 -3.73 -14.29 11.66
CA PRO A 110 -4.10 -13.92 10.30
C PRO A 110 -4.04 -12.39 10.15
N MET A 111 -3.09 -11.91 9.36
CA MET A 111 -2.92 -10.48 9.07
C MET A 111 -3.21 -10.19 7.61
N GLU A 112 -4.00 -9.16 7.33
CA GLU A 112 -4.28 -8.68 5.99
C GLU A 112 -3.85 -7.23 5.82
N LEU A 113 -3.16 -6.95 4.70
CA LEU A 113 -2.83 -5.60 4.29
C LEU A 113 -3.98 -5.02 3.46
N THR A 114 -4.55 -3.93 3.95
CA THR A 114 -5.67 -3.24 3.29
C THR A 114 -5.43 -1.74 3.26
N GLY A 115 -6.39 -1.00 2.74
CA GLY A 115 -6.38 0.46 2.71
C GLY A 115 -6.08 1.05 1.35
N GLY A 116 -6.17 2.39 1.27
CA GLY A 116 -6.09 3.13 0.01
C GLY A 116 -4.76 2.94 -0.74
N ALA A 117 -3.66 2.80 -0.02
CA ALA A 117 -2.35 2.58 -0.63
C ALA A 117 -2.26 1.23 -1.34
N THR A 118 -2.72 0.16 -0.70
CA THR A 118 -2.77 -1.18 -1.29
C THR A 118 -3.71 -1.23 -2.50
N LEU A 119 -4.90 -0.62 -2.37
CA LEU A 119 -5.86 -0.53 -3.46
C LEU A 119 -5.28 0.24 -4.65
N MET A 120 -4.60 1.35 -4.40
CA MET A 120 -3.99 2.17 -5.45
C MET A 120 -2.89 1.40 -6.22
N GLY A 121 -2.10 0.58 -5.52
CA GLY A 121 -1.11 -0.31 -6.15
C GLY A 121 -1.78 -1.31 -7.09
N VAL A 122 -2.85 -1.98 -6.66
CA VAL A 122 -3.60 -2.95 -7.48
C VAL A 122 -4.24 -2.28 -8.69
N VAL A 123 -4.89 -1.12 -8.50
CA VAL A 123 -5.54 -0.37 -9.58
C VAL A 123 -4.51 0.07 -10.62
N ASN A 124 -3.37 0.64 -10.19
CA ASN A 124 -2.31 1.05 -11.12
C ASN A 124 -1.75 -0.12 -11.94
N HIS A 125 -1.50 -1.27 -11.31
CA HIS A 125 -1.06 -2.45 -12.03
C HIS A 125 -2.06 -2.90 -13.10
N MET A 126 -3.36 -2.89 -12.77
CA MET A 126 -4.43 -3.22 -13.72
C MET A 126 -4.50 -2.21 -14.87
N VAL A 127 -4.41 -0.91 -14.58
CA VAL A 127 -4.45 0.16 -15.58
C VAL A 127 -3.26 0.06 -16.53
N ILE A 128 -2.04 -0.07 -16.01
CA ILE A 128 -0.83 -0.19 -16.82
C ILE A 128 -0.91 -1.42 -17.73
N ARG A 129 -1.29 -2.58 -17.18
CA ARG A 129 -1.47 -3.80 -17.96
C ARG A 129 -2.53 -3.63 -19.06
N GLY A 130 -3.66 -3.00 -18.74
CA GLY A 130 -4.73 -2.72 -19.69
C GLY A 130 -4.26 -1.80 -20.83
N GLN A 131 -3.47 -0.76 -20.53
CA GLN A 131 -2.89 0.13 -21.52
C GLN A 131 -1.93 -0.60 -22.47
N PHE A 132 -1.04 -1.44 -21.96
CA PHE A 132 -0.13 -2.23 -22.79
C PHE A 132 -0.88 -3.20 -23.71
N VAL A 133 -1.87 -3.91 -23.20
CA VAL A 133 -2.69 -4.83 -23.99
C VAL A 133 -3.45 -4.07 -25.09
N SER A 134 -4.09 -2.94 -24.75
CA SER A 134 -4.80 -2.09 -25.71
C SER A 134 -3.89 -1.57 -26.83
N LEU A 135 -2.68 -1.16 -26.47
CA LEU A 135 -1.69 -0.67 -27.42
C LEU A 135 -1.24 -1.77 -28.38
N ILE A 136 -0.94 -2.96 -27.88
CA ILE A 136 -0.57 -4.12 -28.74
C ILE A 136 -1.71 -4.47 -29.69
N VAL A 137 -2.95 -4.55 -29.17
CA VAL A 137 -4.13 -4.83 -30.00
C VAL A 137 -4.31 -3.78 -31.09
N SER A 138 -4.13 -2.49 -30.75
CA SER A 138 -4.23 -1.40 -31.72
C SER A 138 -3.19 -1.51 -32.85
N VAL A 139 -1.94 -1.81 -32.49
CA VAL A 139 -0.86 -2.02 -33.47
C VAL A 139 -1.19 -3.19 -34.40
N VAL A 140 -1.69 -4.30 -33.85
CA VAL A 140 -2.09 -5.47 -34.64
C VAL A 140 -3.25 -5.14 -35.59
N ILE A 141 -4.26 -4.43 -35.14
CA ILE A 141 -5.40 -4.03 -35.98
C ILE A 141 -4.91 -3.12 -37.12
N ILE A 142 -4.08 -2.12 -36.82
CA ILE A 142 -3.53 -1.22 -37.87
C ILE A 142 -2.70 -2.01 -38.86
N PHE A 143 -1.85 -2.94 -38.39
CA PHE A 143 -1.06 -3.81 -39.25
C PHE A 143 -1.94 -4.63 -40.19
N LEU A 144 -3.02 -5.23 -39.69
CA LEU A 144 -3.95 -6.01 -40.50
C LEU A 144 -4.68 -5.14 -41.56
N LEU A 145 -5.13 -3.94 -41.17
CA LEU A 145 -5.76 -3.00 -42.07
C LEU A 145 -4.80 -2.55 -43.19
N MET A 146 -3.56 -2.20 -42.82
CA MET A 146 -2.54 -1.81 -43.80
C MET A 146 -2.19 -2.96 -44.76
N THR A 147 -2.05 -4.18 -44.23
CA THR A 147 -1.82 -5.38 -45.05
C THR A 147 -2.94 -5.64 -46.04
N ALA A 148 -4.20 -5.48 -45.61
CA ALA A 148 -5.35 -5.63 -46.48
C ALA A 148 -5.41 -4.52 -47.55
N MET A 149 -5.13 -3.27 -47.18
CA MET A 149 -5.14 -2.12 -48.07
C MET A 149 -4.05 -2.22 -49.16
N PHE A 150 -2.83 -2.57 -48.78
CA PHE A 150 -1.69 -2.76 -49.73
C PHE A 150 -1.71 -4.12 -50.39
N ARG A 151 -2.60 -5.03 -50.00
CA ARG A 151 -2.63 -6.43 -50.46
C ARG A 151 -1.24 -7.12 -50.42
N SER A 152 -0.42 -6.70 -49.50
CA SER A 152 0.95 -7.16 -49.33
C SER A 152 1.34 -7.12 -47.86
N PHE A 153 1.83 -8.24 -47.31
CA PHE A 153 2.34 -8.35 -45.98
C PHE A 153 3.52 -7.39 -45.71
N ALA A 154 4.45 -7.33 -46.68
CA ALA A 154 5.60 -6.42 -46.61
C ALA A 154 5.16 -4.95 -46.60
N GLY A 155 4.15 -4.59 -47.43
CA GLY A 155 3.58 -3.24 -47.44
C GLY A 155 2.97 -2.86 -46.10
N GLY A 156 2.18 -3.75 -45.47
CA GLY A 156 1.65 -3.58 -44.14
C GLY A 156 2.72 -3.39 -43.08
N LEU A 157 3.76 -4.20 -43.12
CA LEU A 157 4.88 -4.12 -42.18
C LEU A 157 5.61 -2.77 -42.28
N PHE A 158 6.00 -2.35 -43.50
CA PHE A 158 6.65 -1.05 -43.68
C PHE A 158 5.78 0.14 -43.30
N ALA A 159 4.49 0.06 -43.52
CA ALA A 159 3.55 1.13 -43.12
C ALA A 159 3.35 1.24 -41.60
N THR A 160 3.43 0.11 -40.89
CA THR A 160 3.24 0.07 -39.42
C THR A 160 4.54 0.36 -38.66
N LEU A 161 5.70 0.16 -39.28
CA LEU A 161 7.01 0.30 -38.65
C LEU A 161 7.27 1.70 -38.05
N PRO A 162 6.96 2.84 -38.71
CA PRO A 162 7.14 4.15 -38.10
C PRO A 162 6.31 4.36 -36.83
N MET A 163 5.10 3.81 -36.80
CA MET A 163 4.24 3.87 -35.60
C MET A 163 4.85 3.06 -34.45
N ALA A 164 5.31 1.84 -34.72
CA ALA A 164 5.97 1.00 -33.70
C ALA A 164 7.23 1.68 -33.15
N ILE A 165 8.05 2.30 -34.00
CA ILE A 165 9.24 3.06 -33.58
C ILE A 165 8.83 4.27 -32.71
N SER A 166 7.81 5.02 -33.10
CA SER A 166 7.32 6.17 -32.34
C SER A 166 6.86 5.77 -30.93
N VAL A 167 6.14 4.67 -30.82
CA VAL A 167 5.70 4.12 -29.54
C VAL A 167 6.90 3.69 -28.68
N LEU A 168 7.87 2.97 -29.26
CA LEU A 168 9.08 2.56 -28.56
C LEU A 168 9.92 3.77 -28.09
N MET A 169 10.05 4.79 -28.94
CA MET A 169 10.73 6.04 -28.59
C MET A 169 10.03 6.76 -27.42
N MET A 170 8.71 6.85 -27.45
CA MET A 170 7.92 7.49 -26.39
C MET A 170 8.13 6.80 -25.04
N PHE A 171 7.96 5.49 -24.98
CA PHE A 171 8.18 4.74 -23.75
C PHE A 171 9.66 4.71 -23.32
N GLY A 172 10.58 4.59 -24.27
CA GLY A 172 12.00 4.66 -23.98
C GLY A 172 12.42 6.02 -23.39
N LEU A 173 11.88 7.12 -23.94
CA LEU A 173 12.15 8.46 -23.43
C LEU A 173 11.54 8.67 -22.04
N MET A 174 10.31 8.20 -21.81
CA MET A 174 9.67 8.24 -20.49
C MET A 174 10.50 7.47 -19.45
N GLY A 175 10.97 6.28 -19.78
CA GLY A 175 11.83 5.49 -18.91
C GLY A 175 13.18 6.17 -18.64
N TYR A 176 13.80 6.78 -19.66
CA TYR A 176 15.06 7.51 -19.51
C TYR A 176 14.92 8.78 -18.64
N LEU A 177 13.82 9.49 -18.77
CA LEU A 177 13.52 10.71 -17.99
C LEU A 177 12.96 10.40 -16.60
N GLY A 178 12.76 9.13 -16.23
CA GLY A 178 12.18 8.75 -14.95
C GLY A 178 10.73 9.20 -14.76
N ILE A 179 10.00 9.46 -15.87
CA ILE A 179 8.58 9.85 -15.82
C ILE A 179 7.77 8.59 -15.56
N THR A 180 7.19 8.49 -14.37
CA THR A 180 6.31 7.37 -14.01
C THR A 180 4.94 7.50 -14.68
N LEU A 181 4.42 6.41 -15.20
CA LEU A 181 3.03 6.29 -15.64
C LEU A 181 2.14 6.25 -14.38
N ASN A 182 1.60 7.38 -13.98
CA ASN A 182 0.60 7.50 -12.90
C ASN A 182 -0.78 7.65 -13.49
#